data_8f28955b26d811e1ab6f8cc5effcb7d0
#
_entry.id   8f28955b26d811e1ab6f8cc5effcb7d0
#
_cell.length_a   1.000
_cell.length_b   1.000
_cell.length_c   1.000
_cell.angle_alpha   90.00
_cell.angle_beta   90.00
_cell.angle_gamma   90.00
#
_symmetry.space_group_name_H-M   'P 1'
#
loop_
_entity.id
_entity.type
_entity.pdbx_description
1 polymer ?
#
loop_
_entity_poly.entity_id
_entity_poly.type
_entity_poly.pdbx_seq_one_letter_code
_entity_poly.pdbx_strand_id
1 'polypeptide(L)'
;MKFIKYFFGLTFLLPAFLLAQTKATISIENKSNLDFKEAVVSVKWDAIISKFPQIDTSAFVVINDKTKKQIPFQLEHRGLKAIQNLLLQVDVKANTSLSVTVQKGKPEKVIVKTYGRYVPERKDDFAWENDIIAFRAYGKALEKTKEDAYGLDVWVKRTTKMVINDRYKKGDYHIDHGDGMDYYHVGFSLGAGNMAPYINDTIRYSGNYNQWKVLDNGPLRITFQLMFDTWNAGGIKVKAAKTISLDAGSQFNRIENVYSFDGDKPMPVVVGIIKRPEAGIVSLNEKQGMMAYWEPTHLEHGTTGIGVLLTSPVSTMMVSEKQILAKTIVKSNEPIVYYTGAAWDKAGKIANSKQWNSYLENFQKQTQTPLIINLK
;
A
#
# COMPACT_ATOMS: atom_id res chain seq x y z
N MET A 1 69.32 -53.91 22.83
CA MET A 1 69.02 -52.51 22.34
C MET A 1 67.83 -52.58 21.40
N LYS A 2 66.64 -52.15 21.81
CA LYS A 2 65.44 -52.07 20.96
C LYS A 2 65.26 -50.65 20.47
N PHE A 3 65.33 -50.43 19.17
CA PHE A 3 65.02 -49.12 18.55
C PHE A 3 63.53 -48.96 18.38
N ILE A 4 62.95 -47.96 19.04
CA ILE A 4 61.57 -47.53 18.84
C ILE A 4 61.58 -46.49 17.69
N LYS A 5 60.91 -46.78 16.55
CA LYS A 5 60.66 -45.84 15.48
C LYS A 5 59.40 -45.06 15.77
N TYR A 6 59.55 -43.75 16.01
CA TYR A 6 58.39 -42.82 16.05
C TYR A 6 57.95 -42.48 14.64
N PHE A 7 56.72 -42.81 14.31
CA PHE A 7 56.05 -42.39 13.04
C PHE A 7 55.33 -41.08 13.34
N PHE A 8 55.82 -39.94 12.81
CA PHE A 8 55.17 -38.65 12.87
C PHE A 8 54.15 -38.58 11.73
N GLY A 9 52.86 -38.76 12.04
CA GLY A 9 51.77 -38.57 11.11
C GLY A 9 51.49 -37.07 10.89
N LEU A 10 51.87 -36.56 9.71
CA LEU A 10 51.57 -35.19 9.29
C LEU A 10 50.12 -35.14 8.82
N THR A 11 49.19 -34.67 9.69
CA THR A 11 47.80 -34.43 9.31
C THR A 11 47.74 -33.14 8.47
N PHE A 12 47.51 -33.27 7.15
CA PHE A 12 47.18 -32.18 6.27
C PHE A 12 45.75 -31.73 6.55
N LEU A 13 45.57 -30.64 7.27
CA LEU A 13 44.33 -29.90 7.32
C LEU A 13 44.14 -29.18 5.97
N LEU A 14 43.35 -29.77 5.08
CA LEU A 14 42.90 -29.08 3.89
C LEU A 14 41.93 -27.96 4.31
N PRO A 15 42.21 -26.70 3.94
CA PRO A 15 41.24 -25.64 4.18
C PRO A 15 39.99 -25.91 3.37
N ALA A 16 38.87 -26.12 4.05
CA ALA A 16 37.56 -26.14 3.42
C ALA A 16 37.29 -24.74 2.87
N PHE A 17 37.54 -24.55 1.57
CA PHE A 17 37.05 -23.36 0.87
C PHE A 17 35.52 -23.44 0.89
N LEU A 18 34.86 -22.73 1.81
CA LEU A 18 33.44 -22.42 1.66
C LEU A 18 33.31 -21.61 0.36
N LEU A 19 32.88 -22.26 -0.69
CA LEU A 19 32.48 -21.57 -1.93
C LEU A 19 31.36 -20.59 -1.56
N ALA A 20 31.69 -19.32 -1.50
CA ALA A 20 30.70 -18.28 -1.24
C ALA A 20 29.57 -18.41 -2.28
N GLN A 21 28.35 -18.59 -1.81
CA GLN A 21 27.19 -18.73 -2.67
C GLN A 21 27.00 -17.43 -3.46
N THR A 22 26.95 -17.51 -4.79
CA THR A 22 26.89 -16.37 -5.72
C THR A 22 25.48 -16.07 -6.22
N LYS A 23 24.48 -16.72 -5.64
CA LYS A 23 23.07 -16.57 -5.98
C LYS A 23 22.16 -16.94 -4.80
N ALA A 24 20.94 -16.38 -4.77
CA ALA A 24 19.89 -16.77 -3.84
C ALA A 24 18.64 -17.18 -4.63
N THR A 25 18.07 -18.34 -4.34
CA THR A 25 16.84 -18.81 -4.97
C THR A 25 15.65 -18.59 -4.04
N ILE A 26 14.60 -17.98 -4.54
CA ILE A 26 13.38 -17.65 -3.83
C ILE A 26 12.23 -18.49 -4.43
N SER A 27 11.53 -19.21 -3.58
CA SER A 27 10.27 -19.90 -3.92
C SER A 27 9.11 -19.08 -3.39
N ILE A 28 8.18 -18.71 -4.26
CA ILE A 28 6.97 -17.95 -3.94
C ILE A 28 5.78 -18.88 -4.18
N GLU A 29 5.13 -19.32 -3.10
CA GLU A 29 4.06 -20.30 -3.13
C GLU A 29 2.70 -19.65 -2.94
N ASN A 30 1.75 -19.98 -3.81
CA ASN A 30 0.35 -19.61 -3.70
C ASN A 30 -0.49 -20.82 -3.28
N LYS A 31 -0.94 -20.85 -2.02
CA LYS A 31 -1.83 -21.90 -1.49
C LYS A 31 -3.31 -21.57 -1.62
N SER A 32 -3.64 -20.38 -2.14
CA SER A 32 -5.02 -19.98 -2.34
C SER A 32 -5.59 -20.54 -3.66
N ASN A 33 -6.91 -20.53 -3.78
CA ASN A 33 -7.61 -20.87 -5.03
C ASN A 33 -7.78 -19.66 -5.97
N LEU A 34 -7.10 -18.56 -5.69
CA LEU A 34 -7.11 -17.34 -6.49
C LEU A 34 -5.75 -17.09 -7.13
N ASP A 35 -5.76 -16.60 -8.36
CA ASP A 35 -4.54 -16.12 -9.01
C ASP A 35 -4.06 -14.82 -8.37
N PHE A 36 -2.77 -14.70 -8.11
CA PHE A 36 -2.14 -13.41 -7.85
C PHE A 36 -1.58 -12.87 -9.17
N LYS A 37 -2.04 -11.70 -9.59
CA LYS A 37 -1.58 -11.01 -10.79
C LYS A 37 -0.92 -9.70 -10.42
N GLU A 38 0.25 -9.44 -11.00
CA GLU A 38 1.04 -8.22 -10.76
C GLU A 38 1.25 -7.92 -9.26
N ALA A 39 1.25 -8.96 -8.40
CA ALA A 39 1.35 -8.81 -6.96
C ALA A 39 2.77 -8.40 -6.56
N VAL A 40 2.89 -7.40 -5.69
CA VAL A 40 4.17 -6.98 -5.12
C VAL A 40 4.42 -7.76 -3.83
N VAL A 41 5.46 -8.57 -3.81
CA VAL A 41 5.88 -9.33 -2.62
C VAL A 41 7.16 -8.77 -2.04
N SER A 42 7.32 -8.88 -0.72
CA SER A 42 8.48 -8.35 0.02
C SER A 42 9.34 -9.51 0.52
N VAL A 43 10.58 -9.56 0.10
CA VAL A 43 11.59 -10.53 0.56
C VAL A 43 12.58 -9.82 1.48
N LYS A 44 12.78 -10.32 2.69
CA LYS A 44 13.72 -9.73 3.66
C LYS A 44 15.13 -9.68 3.07
N TRP A 45 15.75 -8.48 3.10
CA TRP A 45 17.08 -8.28 2.53
C TRP A 45 18.15 -9.11 3.24
N ASP A 46 18.09 -9.20 4.57
CA ASP A 46 19.03 -9.99 5.37
C ASP A 46 18.99 -11.48 5.00
N ALA A 47 17.80 -12.00 4.65
CA ALA A 47 17.67 -13.37 4.19
C ALA A 47 18.37 -13.57 2.84
N ILE A 48 18.32 -12.58 1.93
CA ILE A 48 19.06 -12.62 0.65
C ILE A 48 20.57 -12.58 0.89
N ILE A 49 21.05 -11.65 1.73
CA ILE A 49 22.47 -11.52 2.08
C ILE A 49 22.99 -12.82 2.70
N SER A 50 22.19 -13.48 3.55
CA SER A 50 22.61 -14.75 4.16
C SER A 50 22.92 -15.86 3.14
N LYS A 51 22.29 -15.79 1.95
CA LYS A 51 22.48 -16.75 0.85
C LYS A 51 23.44 -16.23 -0.24
N PHE A 52 23.51 -14.93 -0.41
CA PHE A 52 24.38 -14.26 -1.38
C PHE A 52 25.11 -13.09 -0.71
N PRO A 53 26.13 -13.35 0.16
CA PRO A 53 26.78 -12.32 0.97
C PRO A 53 27.49 -11.23 0.17
N GLN A 54 27.96 -11.54 -1.03
CA GLN A 54 28.73 -10.62 -1.89
C GLN A 54 27.88 -9.99 -2.98
N ILE A 55 26.54 -9.87 -2.76
CA ILE A 55 25.65 -9.24 -3.73
C ILE A 55 26.02 -7.76 -3.91
N ASP A 56 26.27 -7.36 -5.16
CA ASP A 56 26.39 -5.96 -5.55
C ASP A 56 25.01 -5.41 -5.90
N THR A 57 24.52 -4.46 -5.10
CA THR A 57 23.18 -3.87 -5.26
C THR A 57 23.00 -3.08 -6.56
N SER A 58 24.09 -2.74 -7.24
CA SER A 58 24.08 -2.06 -8.54
C SER A 58 24.14 -3.02 -9.74
N ALA A 59 24.49 -4.30 -9.49
CA ALA A 59 24.81 -5.27 -10.54
C ALA A 59 24.23 -6.65 -10.27
N PHE A 60 22.92 -6.72 -9.96
CA PHE A 60 22.19 -7.97 -9.83
C PHE A 60 20.88 -7.95 -10.63
N VAL A 61 20.37 -9.12 -10.92
CA VAL A 61 19.08 -9.35 -11.58
C VAL A 61 18.27 -10.38 -10.82
N VAL A 62 16.95 -10.33 -10.96
CA VAL A 62 16.02 -11.35 -10.47
C VAL A 62 15.42 -12.05 -11.68
N ILE A 63 15.68 -13.32 -11.83
CA ILE A 63 15.29 -14.09 -13.03
C ILE A 63 14.23 -15.12 -12.65
N ASN A 64 13.16 -15.18 -13.44
CA ASN A 64 12.19 -16.26 -13.36
C ASN A 64 12.86 -17.55 -13.90
N ASP A 65 12.96 -18.57 -13.06
CA ASP A 65 13.72 -19.78 -13.38
C ASP A 65 13.13 -20.58 -14.56
N LYS A 66 11.79 -20.48 -14.77
CA LYS A 66 11.08 -21.15 -15.86
C LYS A 66 11.19 -20.38 -17.18
N THR A 67 10.91 -19.08 -17.17
CA THR A 67 10.82 -18.27 -18.40
C THR A 67 12.15 -17.64 -18.79
N LYS A 68 13.13 -17.60 -17.90
CA LYS A 68 14.43 -16.93 -18.02
C LYS A 68 14.32 -15.40 -18.22
N LYS A 69 13.15 -14.82 -17.99
CA LYS A 69 12.94 -13.38 -18.06
C LYS A 69 13.23 -12.71 -16.72
N GLN A 70 13.68 -11.46 -16.77
CA GLN A 70 13.86 -10.65 -15.58
C GLN A 70 12.50 -10.36 -14.95
N ILE A 71 12.45 -10.44 -13.60
CA ILE A 71 11.34 -10.00 -12.76
C ILE A 71 11.57 -8.54 -12.37
N PRO A 72 10.58 -7.64 -12.52
CA PRO A 72 10.69 -6.28 -12.00
C PRO A 72 10.91 -6.30 -10.49
N PHE A 73 11.85 -5.48 -10.01
CA PHE A 73 12.19 -5.41 -8.60
C PHE A 73 12.46 -3.99 -8.13
N GLN A 74 12.41 -3.80 -6.81
CA GLN A 74 12.77 -2.55 -6.12
C GLN A 74 13.50 -2.88 -4.83
N LEU A 75 14.55 -2.14 -4.51
CA LEU A 75 15.15 -2.15 -3.18
C LEU A 75 14.35 -1.19 -2.29
N GLU A 76 13.75 -1.72 -1.22
CA GLU A 76 12.94 -0.95 -0.29
C GLU A 76 13.75 -0.60 0.96
N HIS A 77 13.77 0.68 1.32
CA HIS A 77 14.54 1.20 2.45
C HIS A 77 13.69 1.52 3.68
N ARG A 78 12.40 1.77 3.52
CA ARG A 78 11.46 2.16 4.59
C ARG A 78 11.94 3.40 5.37
N GLY A 79 12.52 4.36 4.65
CA GLY A 79 13.06 5.60 5.22
C GLY A 79 14.40 5.45 5.97
N LEU A 80 15.03 4.29 5.90
CA LEU A 80 16.34 4.00 6.47
C LEU A 80 17.45 4.06 5.39
N LYS A 81 18.71 4.16 5.80
CA LYS A 81 19.85 4.06 4.86
C LYS A 81 20.03 2.63 4.36
N ALA A 82 19.87 1.64 5.24
CA ALA A 82 20.01 0.23 4.90
C ALA A 82 18.78 -0.28 4.15
N ILE A 83 19.01 -1.16 3.18
CA ILE A 83 17.95 -1.89 2.47
C ILE A 83 17.24 -2.81 3.48
N GLN A 84 15.92 -2.79 3.47
CA GLN A 84 15.09 -3.61 4.35
C GLN A 84 14.51 -4.81 3.61
N ASN A 85 14.06 -4.60 2.38
CA ASN A 85 13.45 -5.66 1.59
C ASN A 85 13.85 -5.54 0.10
N LEU A 86 13.79 -6.66 -0.59
CA LEU A 86 13.69 -6.73 -2.04
C LEU A 86 12.21 -6.92 -2.39
N LEU A 87 11.62 -5.96 -3.08
CA LEU A 87 10.27 -6.07 -3.62
C LEU A 87 10.33 -6.69 -5.01
N LEU A 88 9.42 -7.64 -5.29
CA LEU A 88 9.28 -8.30 -6.59
C LEU A 88 7.84 -8.18 -7.07
N GLN A 89 7.61 -7.83 -8.33
CA GLN A 89 6.29 -7.88 -8.94
C GLN A 89 6.12 -9.21 -9.70
N VAL A 90 5.15 -10.03 -9.29
CA VAL A 90 5.01 -11.42 -9.72
C VAL A 90 3.58 -11.81 -10.07
N ASP A 91 3.45 -12.76 -11.00
CA ASP A 91 2.22 -13.49 -11.26
C ASP A 91 2.36 -14.91 -10.72
N VAL A 92 1.46 -15.35 -9.84
CA VAL A 92 1.46 -16.70 -9.28
C VAL A 92 0.05 -17.30 -9.36
N LYS A 93 -0.11 -18.33 -10.17
CA LYS A 93 -1.38 -19.02 -10.34
C LYS A 93 -1.85 -19.69 -9.05
N ALA A 94 -3.16 -19.89 -8.94
CA ALA A 94 -3.77 -20.62 -7.84
C ALA A 94 -3.12 -22.00 -7.65
N ASN A 95 -2.83 -22.36 -6.40
CA ASN A 95 -2.25 -23.66 -6.02
C ASN A 95 -0.93 -24.01 -6.76
N THR A 96 -0.13 -22.98 -7.09
CA THR A 96 1.19 -23.19 -7.74
C THR A 96 2.30 -22.44 -7.00
N SER A 97 3.53 -22.67 -7.43
CA SER A 97 4.69 -21.91 -6.96
C SER A 97 5.48 -21.33 -8.14
N LEU A 98 6.10 -20.18 -7.88
CA LEU A 98 7.06 -19.51 -8.75
C LEU A 98 8.44 -19.61 -8.12
N SER A 99 9.45 -20.06 -8.90
CA SER A 99 10.85 -19.99 -8.50
C SER A 99 11.55 -18.86 -9.24
N VAL A 100 12.29 -18.04 -8.49
CA VAL A 100 13.09 -16.95 -9.03
C VAL A 100 14.49 -16.98 -8.41
N THR A 101 15.50 -16.58 -9.19
CA THR A 101 16.88 -16.54 -8.74
C THR A 101 17.42 -15.10 -8.78
N VAL A 102 17.93 -14.66 -7.65
CA VAL A 102 18.72 -13.42 -7.49
C VAL A 102 20.18 -13.78 -7.80
N GLN A 103 20.76 -13.15 -8.81
CA GLN A 103 22.13 -13.46 -9.25
C GLN A 103 22.80 -12.21 -9.81
N LYS A 104 24.15 -12.26 -9.95
CA LYS A 104 24.92 -11.20 -10.61
C LYS A 104 24.41 -11.00 -12.04
N GLY A 105 24.25 -9.76 -12.45
CA GLY A 105 23.84 -9.39 -13.80
C GLY A 105 23.61 -7.90 -13.96
N LYS A 106 23.49 -7.44 -15.20
CA LYS A 106 23.13 -6.06 -15.50
C LYS A 106 21.62 -5.95 -15.54
N PRO A 107 20.97 -5.21 -14.62
CA PRO A 107 19.52 -5.10 -14.61
C PRO A 107 19.01 -4.32 -15.83
N GLU A 108 17.90 -4.79 -16.39
CA GLU A 108 17.10 -4.01 -17.31
C GLU A 108 16.41 -2.86 -16.56
N LYS A 109 16.13 -1.77 -17.26
CA LYS A 109 15.42 -0.63 -16.66
C LYS A 109 14.01 -1.05 -16.26
N VAL A 110 13.69 -0.95 -14.98
CA VAL A 110 12.33 -1.18 -14.49
C VAL A 110 11.46 0.04 -14.82
N ILE A 111 10.27 -0.22 -15.39
CA ILE A 111 9.28 0.82 -15.65
C ILE A 111 8.75 1.32 -14.30
N VAL A 112 8.75 2.64 -14.12
CA VAL A 112 8.20 3.28 -12.92
C VAL A 112 6.68 3.18 -12.97
N LYS A 113 6.11 2.46 -12.00
CA LYS A 113 4.67 2.22 -11.86
C LYS A 113 4.07 2.86 -10.61
N THR A 114 4.88 3.48 -9.76
CA THR A 114 4.41 4.20 -8.56
C THR A 114 5.17 5.50 -8.38
N TYR A 115 4.48 6.52 -7.88
CA TYR A 115 5.06 7.83 -7.65
C TYR A 115 4.27 8.58 -6.57
N GLY A 116 4.93 9.45 -5.82
CA GLY A 116 4.25 10.38 -4.91
C GLY A 116 5.16 11.51 -4.49
N ARG A 117 4.56 12.65 -4.18
CA ARG A 117 5.26 13.83 -3.70
C ARG A 117 4.38 14.77 -2.88
N TYR A 118 5.03 15.60 -2.10
CA TYR A 118 4.46 16.81 -1.53
C TYR A 118 4.31 17.89 -2.62
N VAL A 119 3.20 18.64 -2.57
CA VAL A 119 2.78 19.60 -3.59
C VAL A 119 2.53 20.97 -2.92
N PRO A 120 3.58 21.73 -2.58
CA PRO A 120 3.43 23.02 -1.93
C PRO A 120 2.70 24.05 -2.81
N GLU A 121 2.84 23.93 -4.12
CA GLU A 121 2.17 24.81 -5.09
C GLU A 121 0.64 24.67 -5.10
N ARG A 122 0.08 23.62 -4.46
CA ARG A 122 -1.37 23.41 -4.32
C ARG A 122 -1.72 23.21 -2.84
N LYS A 123 -1.58 24.27 -2.03
CA LYS A 123 -2.00 24.32 -0.62
C LYS A 123 -1.53 23.13 0.22
N ASP A 124 -0.26 22.75 0.03
CA ASP A 124 0.39 21.68 0.79
C ASP A 124 -0.23 20.28 0.59
N ASP A 125 -0.79 19.98 -0.57
CA ASP A 125 -1.26 18.63 -0.87
C ASP A 125 -0.12 17.60 -0.81
N PHE A 126 -0.43 16.35 -0.49
CA PHE A 126 0.41 15.19 -0.78
C PHE A 126 -0.32 14.29 -1.76
N ALA A 127 0.24 14.10 -2.95
CA ALA A 127 -0.35 13.31 -4.02
C ALA A 127 0.49 12.08 -4.32
N TRP A 128 -0.17 10.93 -4.56
CA TRP A 128 0.49 9.68 -4.91
C TRP A 128 -0.34 8.85 -5.88
N GLU A 129 0.33 8.03 -6.66
CA GLU A 129 -0.29 7.23 -7.70
C GLU A 129 0.44 5.92 -7.95
N ASN A 130 -0.26 5.01 -8.58
CA ASN A 130 0.35 3.91 -9.30
C ASN A 130 -0.13 3.89 -10.77
N ASP A 131 0.17 2.82 -11.48
CA ASP A 131 -0.23 2.60 -12.88
C ASP A 131 -1.74 2.38 -13.08
N ILE A 132 -2.58 2.50 -12.02
CA ILE A 132 -4.03 2.28 -12.09
C ILE A 132 -4.82 3.48 -11.61
N ILE A 133 -4.43 4.08 -10.48
CA ILE A 133 -5.22 5.07 -9.73
C ILE A 133 -4.29 6.10 -9.07
N ALA A 134 -4.82 7.29 -8.77
CA ALA A 134 -4.12 8.28 -7.98
C ALA A 134 -4.98 8.76 -6.79
N PHE A 135 -4.31 9.28 -5.79
CA PHE A 135 -4.91 9.77 -4.55
C PHE A 135 -4.26 11.08 -4.11
N ARG A 136 -4.98 11.81 -3.24
CA ARG A 136 -4.50 13.03 -2.63
C ARG A 136 -4.91 13.09 -1.16
N ALA A 137 -4.01 13.59 -0.33
CA ALA A 137 -4.29 14.04 1.03
C ALA A 137 -4.09 15.55 1.10
N TYR A 138 -5.04 16.24 1.71
CA TYR A 138 -5.01 17.69 1.81
C TYR A 138 -4.04 18.16 2.89
N GLY A 139 -3.31 19.24 2.60
CA GLY A 139 -2.37 19.84 3.51
C GLY A 139 -2.99 20.91 4.38
N LYS A 140 -2.23 21.39 5.35
CA LYS A 140 -2.68 22.33 6.37
C LYS A 140 -3.06 23.71 5.79
N ALA A 141 -2.44 24.13 4.70
CA ALA A 141 -2.75 25.39 4.03
C ALA A 141 -4.17 25.44 3.43
N LEU A 142 -4.86 24.30 3.31
CA LEU A 142 -6.24 24.24 2.85
C LEU A 142 -7.26 24.54 3.96
N GLU A 143 -6.89 24.33 5.24
CA GLU A 143 -7.80 24.51 6.38
C GLU A 143 -8.37 25.92 6.45
N LYS A 144 -9.65 26.03 6.82
CA LYS A 144 -10.38 27.31 6.98
C LYS A 144 -10.48 28.16 5.70
N THR A 145 -10.16 27.57 4.54
CA THR A 145 -10.45 28.20 3.25
C THR A 145 -11.85 27.80 2.76
N LYS A 146 -12.31 28.41 1.66
CA LYS A 146 -13.57 28.00 1.02
C LYS A 146 -13.53 26.57 0.43
N GLU A 147 -12.34 26.02 0.25
CA GLU A 147 -12.09 24.69 -0.29
C GLU A 147 -11.75 23.67 0.81
N ASP A 148 -12.03 23.99 2.08
CA ASP A 148 -11.66 23.15 3.22
C ASP A 148 -12.15 21.72 3.04
N ALA A 149 -11.21 20.76 3.10
CA ALA A 149 -11.46 19.34 2.93
C ALA A 149 -10.49 18.54 3.82
N TYR A 150 -10.93 17.35 4.28
CA TYR A 150 -10.16 16.57 5.25
C TYR A 150 -9.79 15.18 4.77
N GLY A 151 -10.72 14.44 4.19
CA GLY A 151 -10.57 13.02 3.87
C GLY A 151 -9.58 12.72 2.75
N LEU A 152 -9.47 11.44 2.42
CA LEU A 152 -8.70 11.02 1.25
C LEU A 152 -9.47 11.32 -0.03
N ASP A 153 -8.77 11.83 -1.01
CA ASP A 153 -9.27 12.15 -2.33
C ASP A 153 -8.81 11.10 -3.36
N VAL A 154 -9.56 10.98 -4.46
CA VAL A 154 -9.30 10.03 -5.55
C VAL A 154 -9.21 10.75 -6.88
N TRP A 155 -8.12 10.54 -7.58
CA TRP A 155 -7.94 10.97 -8.97
C TRP A 155 -8.03 9.75 -9.89
N VAL A 156 -9.09 9.68 -10.67
CA VAL A 156 -9.34 8.55 -11.56
C VAL A 156 -8.39 8.56 -12.76
N LYS A 157 -7.98 7.36 -13.20
CA LYS A 157 -7.05 7.15 -14.31
C LYS A 157 -7.56 6.07 -15.26
N ARG A 158 -7.29 6.26 -16.57
CA ARG A 158 -7.39 5.23 -17.61
C ARG A 158 -6.11 5.13 -18.43
N THR A 159 -4.99 5.45 -17.80
CA THR A 159 -3.64 5.34 -18.34
C THR A 159 -2.73 4.71 -17.32
N THR A 160 -1.71 3.98 -17.77
CA THR A 160 -0.65 3.45 -16.90
C THR A 160 0.49 4.45 -16.65
N LYS A 161 0.47 5.61 -17.31
CA LYS A 161 1.46 6.68 -17.13
C LYS A 161 1.29 7.35 -15.77
N MET A 162 2.38 7.85 -15.20
CA MET A 162 2.35 8.73 -14.04
C MET A 162 1.81 10.10 -14.48
N VAL A 163 0.74 10.59 -13.85
CA VAL A 163 -0.02 11.77 -14.28
C VAL A 163 0.03 12.96 -13.31
N ILE A 164 0.42 12.74 -12.05
CA ILE A 164 0.37 13.77 -11.01
C ILE A 164 1.10 15.05 -11.41
N ASN A 165 2.35 14.95 -11.87
CA ASN A 165 3.14 16.13 -12.23
C ASN A 165 2.54 16.89 -13.41
N ASP A 166 2.07 16.16 -14.43
CA ASP A 166 1.50 16.77 -15.62
C ASP A 166 0.17 17.47 -15.31
N ARG A 167 -0.67 16.86 -14.47
CA ARG A 167 -1.96 17.41 -14.05
C ARG A 167 -1.78 18.67 -13.21
N TYR A 168 -0.91 18.66 -12.20
CA TYR A 168 -0.63 19.87 -11.43
C TYR A 168 -0.01 20.99 -12.29
N LYS A 169 0.88 20.65 -13.22
CA LYS A 169 1.49 21.63 -14.14
C LYS A 169 0.47 22.28 -15.05
N LYS A 170 -0.50 21.52 -15.56
CA LYS A 170 -1.59 22.05 -16.40
C LYS A 170 -2.58 22.90 -15.62
N GLY A 171 -2.85 22.54 -14.35
CA GLY A 171 -3.78 23.24 -13.47
C GLY A 171 -5.27 22.97 -13.73
N ASP A 172 -5.63 22.28 -14.82
CA ASP A 172 -7.00 21.94 -15.21
C ASP A 172 -7.33 20.45 -15.01
N TYR A 173 -6.82 19.87 -13.92
CA TYR A 173 -6.93 18.44 -13.64
C TYR A 173 -8.37 17.96 -13.33
N HIS A 174 -9.34 18.87 -13.27
CA HIS A 174 -10.77 18.54 -13.20
C HIS A 174 -11.38 18.23 -14.58
N ILE A 175 -10.61 18.39 -15.65
CA ILE A 175 -11.03 18.08 -17.02
C ILE A 175 -10.34 16.80 -17.48
N ASP A 176 -11.12 15.88 -18.08
CA ASP A 176 -10.58 14.64 -18.64
C ASP A 176 -9.94 14.89 -20.01
N HIS A 177 -8.62 14.88 -20.05
CA HIS A 177 -7.83 15.00 -21.28
C HIS A 177 -7.53 13.64 -21.97
N GLY A 178 -8.30 12.60 -21.64
CA GLY A 178 -8.15 11.25 -22.19
C GLY A 178 -7.39 10.28 -21.29
N ASP A 179 -6.89 10.76 -20.15
CA ASP A 179 -6.14 9.96 -19.17
C ASP A 179 -6.83 9.84 -17.79
N GLY A 180 -8.01 10.46 -17.63
CA GLY A 180 -8.78 10.58 -16.39
C GLY A 180 -8.67 11.97 -15.78
N MET A 181 -9.16 12.17 -14.55
CA MET A 181 -9.26 13.46 -13.88
C MET A 181 -9.48 13.37 -12.39
N ASP A 182 -9.56 14.52 -11.73
CA ASP A 182 -10.06 14.73 -10.37
C ASP A 182 -11.52 15.20 -10.45
N TYR A 183 -12.49 14.34 -10.10
CA TYR A 183 -13.90 14.73 -9.96
C TYR A 183 -14.54 14.19 -8.68
N TYR A 184 -13.79 13.44 -7.90
CA TYR A 184 -14.26 12.89 -6.64
C TYR A 184 -14.36 14.01 -5.59
N HIS A 185 -15.57 14.32 -5.15
CA HIS A 185 -15.79 15.40 -4.18
C HIS A 185 -15.69 14.88 -2.75
N VAL A 186 -14.73 15.39 -1.99
CA VAL A 186 -14.45 14.99 -0.59
C VAL A 186 -15.16 15.88 0.43
N GLY A 187 -15.03 17.20 0.31
CA GLY A 187 -15.50 18.12 1.31
C GLY A 187 -14.96 17.85 2.71
N PHE A 188 -15.62 18.35 3.74
CA PHE A 188 -15.24 18.08 5.12
C PHE A 188 -15.85 16.76 5.60
N SER A 189 -15.24 15.66 5.20
CA SER A 189 -15.66 14.28 5.47
C SER A 189 -14.44 13.36 5.60
N LEU A 190 -14.64 12.04 5.75
CA LEU A 190 -13.56 11.04 5.70
C LEU A 190 -13.18 10.67 4.25
N GLY A 191 -13.89 11.18 3.26
CA GLY A 191 -13.58 11.01 1.83
C GLY A 191 -13.60 9.56 1.39
N ALA A 192 -12.51 9.10 0.80
CA ALA A 192 -12.36 7.76 0.27
C ALA A 192 -11.65 6.82 1.29
N GLY A 193 -12.15 6.72 2.51
CA GLY A 193 -11.64 5.75 3.48
C GLY A 193 -10.59 6.29 4.45
N ASN A 194 -10.67 7.56 4.85
CA ASN A 194 -9.86 8.05 5.96
C ASN A 194 -10.39 7.54 7.30
N MET A 195 -9.53 7.51 8.33
CA MET A 195 -9.85 7.08 9.69
C MET A 195 -9.74 8.24 10.68
N ALA A 196 -10.68 8.31 11.63
CA ALA A 196 -10.67 9.28 12.72
C ALA A 196 -11.26 8.70 14.01
N PRO A 197 -10.94 9.26 15.21
CA PRO A 197 -11.59 8.92 16.46
C PRO A 197 -13.10 9.17 16.39
N TYR A 198 -13.87 8.29 17.06
CA TYR A 198 -15.33 8.36 17.12
C TYR A 198 -15.79 8.33 18.58
N ILE A 199 -16.00 9.50 19.15
CA ILE A 199 -16.23 9.69 20.59
C ILE A 199 -17.54 10.42 20.80
N ASN A 200 -18.41 9.87 21.65
CA ASN A 200 -19.76 10.35 21.90
C ASN A 200 -20.54 10.51 20.57
N ASP A 201 -20.55 9.44 19.77
CA ASP A 201 -21.23 9.34 18.48
C ASP A 201 -20.88 10.46 17.49
N THR A 202 -19.67 11.01 17.62
CA THR A 202 -19.18 12.10 16.79
C THR A 202 -17.77 11.80 16.27
N ILE A 203 -17.55 12.02 14.96
CA ILE A 203 -16.23 11.97 14.37
C ILE A 203 -15.38 13.14 14.86
N ARG A 204 -14.20 12.88 15.40
CA ARG A 204 -13.29 13.88 15.95
C ARG A 204 -12.12 14.09 15.01
N TYR A 205 -12.32 14.97 14.03
CA TYR A 205 -11.32 15.27 13.01
C TYR A 205 -10.06 15.91 13.61
N SER A 206 -8.89 15.52 13.11
CA SER A 206 -7.58 16.02 13.55
C SER A 206 -7.18 17.34 12.90
N GLY A 207 -7.89 17.79 11.88
CA GLY A 207 -7.33 18.69 10.89
C GLY A 207 -6.41 17.92 9.91
N ASN A 208 -5.83 18.66 8.96
CA ASN A 208 -4.95 18.09 7.95
C ASN A 208 -3.53 17.86 8.49
N TYR A 209 -2.73 17.07 7.79
CA TYR A 209 -1.35 16.78 8.22
C TYR A 209 -0.49 18.06 8.18
N ASN A 210 0.51 18.12 9.05
CA ASN A 210 1.44 19.24 9.14
C ASN A 210 2.89 18.86 8.81
N GLN A 211 3.21 17.58 8.85
CA GLN A 211 4.53 17.05 8.50
C GLN A 211 4.38 15.81 7.65
N TRP A 212 5.36 15.57 6.80
CA TRP A 212 5.41 14.40 5.93
C TRP A 212 6.83 13.87 5.77
N LYS A 213 6.95 12.60 5.41
CA LYS A 213 8.22 11.96 5.08
C LYS A 213 8.00 10.91 4.00
N VAL A 214 8.72 10.99 2.88
CA VAL A 214 8.77 9.91 1.90
C VAL A 214 9.74 8.85 2.43
N LEU A 215 9.28 7.61 2.55
CA LEU A 215 10.07 6.48 3.03
C LEU A 215 10.68 5.69 1.87
N ASP A 216 9.91 5.51 0.79
CA ASP A 216 10.32 4.94 -0.48
C ASP A 216 9.50 5.56 -1.61
N ASN A 217 10.11 5.77 -2.77
CA ASN A 217 9.42 6.28 -3.95
C ASN A 217 10.02 5.56 -5.16
N GLY A 218 9.65 4.33 -5.32
CA GLY A 218 10.29 3.41 -6.26
C GLY A 218 9.34 2.86 -7.30
N PRO A 219 9.85 2.05 -8.24
CA PRO A 219 9.05 1.64 -9.40
C PRO A 219 7.86 0.76 -9.05
N LEU A 220 7.90 0.02 -7.92
CA LEU A 220 6.87 -0.95 -7.55
C LEU A 220 6.04 -0.57 -6.33
N ARG A 221 6.57 0.29 -5.45
CA ARG A 221 5.89 0.77 -4.25
C ARG A 221 6.31 2.18 -3.92
N ILE A 222 5.32 3.05 -3.69
CA ILE A 222 5.47 4.31 -2.95
C ILE A 222 5.08 4.06 -1.49
N THR A 223 5.90 4.54 -0.55
CA THR A 223 5.59 4.56 0.88
C THR A 223 5.94 5.90 1.47
N PHE A 224 5.02 6.50 2.20
CA PHE A 224 5.23 7.77 2.87
C PHE A 224 4.47 7.82 4.19
N GLN A 225 4.83 8.80 5.03
CA GLN A 225 4.20 9.03 6.32
C GLN A 225 3.68 10.46 6.39
N LEU A 226 2.46 10.62 6.91
CA LEU A 226 1.81 11.88 7.25
C LEU A 226 1.66 11.96 8.75
N MET A 227 2.05 13.08 9.36
CA MET A 227 1.97 13.29 10.80
C MET A 227 1.05 14.47 11.08
N PHE A 228 0.27 14.35 12.13
CA PHE A 228 -0.79 15.28 12.50
C PHE A 228 -0.44 15.95 13.83
N ASP A 229 -0.81 17.23 13.98
CA ASP A 229 -0.72 17.94 15.25
C ASP A 229 -1.55 17.24 16.32
N THR A 230 -1.21 17.47 17.57
CA THR A 230 -2.06 17.03 18.69
C THR A 230 -3.36 17.81 18.71
N TRP A 231 -4.50 17.10 18.78
CA TRP A 231 -5.82 17.72 18.86
C TRP A 231 -6.65 17.16 20.01
N ASN A 232 -7.74 17.83 20.34
CA ASN A 232 -8.71 17.35 21.33
C ASN A 232 -9.81 16.54 20.63
N ALA A 233 -9.81 15.24 20.86
CA ALA A 233 -10.82 14.32 20.37
C ALA A 233 -11.88 14.04 21.47
N GLY A 234 -12.75 15.02 21.75
CA GLY A 234 -13.83 14.85 22.73
C GLY A 234 -13.36 14.69 24.17
N GLY A 235 -12.34 15.44 24.58
CA GLY A 235 -11.74 15.41 25.92
C GLY A 235 -10.44 14.61 25.98
N ILE A 236 -10.11 13.84 24.96
CA ILE A 236 -8.85 13.06 24.87
C ILE A 236 -7.86 13.82 23.98
N LYS A 237 -6.65 14.08 24.46
CA LYS A 237 -5.55 14.58 23.62
C LYS A 237 -5.01 13.46 22.77
N VAL A 238 -5.09 13.61 21.46
CA VAL A 238 -4.68 12.58 20.48
C VAL A 238 -3.63 13.16 19.55
N LYS A 239 -2.60 12.36 19.24
CA LYS A 239 -1.64 12.59 18.16
C LYS A 239 -1.72 11.40 17.21
N ALA A 240 -1.51 11.61 15.92
CA ALA A 240 -1.55 10.53 14.93
C ALA A 240 -0.41 10.61 13.92
N ALA A 241 -0.01 9.42 13.45
CA ALA A 241 0.83 9.25 12.28
C ALA A 241 0.22 8.18 11.37
N LYS A 242 0.18 8.45 10.06
CA LYS A 242 -0.30 7.52 9.03
C LYS A 242 0.84 7.16 8.11
N THR A 243 1.12 5.86 7.98
CA THR A 243 2.02 5.35 6.94
C THR A 243 1.17 4.76 5.83
N ILE A 244 1.32 5.28 4.64
CA ILE A 244 0.55 4.90 3.46
C ILE A 244 1.48 4.26 2.45
N SER A 245 1.12 3.08 1.93
CA SER A 245 1.83 2.39 0.86
C SER A 245 0.87 2.06 -0.27
N LEU A 246 1.31 2.28 -1.52
CA LEU A 246 0.57 1.90 -2.72
C LEU A 246 1.48 1.10 -3.63
N ASP A 247 1.05 -0.13 -3.97
CA ASP A 247 1.78 -1.04 -4.84
C ASP A 247 1.36 -0.87 -6.30
N ALA A 248 2.29 -1.08 -7.21
CA ALA A 248 2.02 -1.24 -8.63
C ALA A 248 0.98 -2.34 -8.87
N GLY A 249 0.00 -2.11 -9.75
CA GLY A 249 -1.06 -3.06 -10.06
C GLY A 249 -2.22 -3.13 -9.06
N SER A 250 -2.15 -2.46 -7.90
CA SER A 250 -3.17 -2.50 -6.85
C SER A 250 -4.18 -1.36 -6.97
N GLN A 251 -5.47 -1.65 -6.74
CA GLN A 251 -6.50 -0.62 -6.50
C GLN A 251 -6.45 -0.09 -5.06
N PHE A 252 -5.78 -0.80 -4.14
CA PHE A 252 -5.82 -0.51 -2.70
C PHE A 252 -4.51 0.03 -2.16
N ASN A 253 -4.61 1.11 -1.38
CA ASN A 253 -3.58 1.55 -0.45
C ASN A 253 -3.60 0.65 0.79
N ARG A 254 -2.44 0.32 1.32
CA ARG A 254 -2.28 -0.16 2.69
C ARG A 254 -2.01 1.04 3.59
N ILE A 255 -2.87 1.25 4.57
CA ILE A 255 -2.72 2.34 5.55
C ILE A 255 -2.49 1.74 6.92
N GLU A 256 -1.45 2.24 7.59
CA GLU A 256 -1.11 1.93 8.97
C GLU A 256 -1.19 3.21 9.79
N ASN A 257 -2.16 3.26 10.71
CA ASN A 257 -2.32 4.39 11.62
C ASN A 257 -1.80 4.03 13.00
N VAL A 258 -1.06 4.96 13.59
CA VAL A 258 -0.69 4.93 15.01
C VAL A 258 -1.29 6.15 15.67
N TYR A 259 -2.11 5.92 16.68
CA TYR A 259 -2.67 6.97 17.53
C TYR A 259 -1.96 6.94 18.89
N SER A 260 -1.49 8.10 19.36
CA SER A 260 -0.91 8.27 20.67
C SER A 260 -1.86 9.12 21.53
N PHE A 261 -2.29 8.58 22.67
CA PHE A 261 -3.19 9.23 23.63
C PHE A 261 -2.95 8.68 25.05
N ASP A 262 -3.36 9.42 26.07
CA ASP A 262 -3.18 9.03 27.48
C ASP A 262 -4.20 7.98 27.91
N GLY A 263 -3.77 7.06 28.77
CA GLY A 263 -4.57 5.98 29.36
C GLY A 263 -4.55 4.68 28.58
N ASP A 264 -4.97 3.60 29.26
CA ASP A 264 -4.91 2.21 28.72
C ASP A 264 -6.20 1.76 28.05
N LYS A 265 -7.27 2.57 28.13
CA LYS A 265 -8.56 2.20 27.52
C LYS A 265 -8.49 2.35 26.00
N PRO A 266 -8.89 1.32 25.22
CA PRO A 266 -8.97 1.45 23.79
C PRO A 266 -9.90 2.60 23.37
N MET A 267 -9.50 3.34 22.33
CA MET A 267 -10.27 4.43 21.77
C MET A 267 -11.07 3.97 20.55
N PRO A 268 -12.38 4.23 20.50
CA PRO A 268 -13.16 3.94 19.30
C PRO A 268 -12.77 4.85 18.13
N VAL A 269 -12.65 4.27 16.95
CA VAL A 269 -12.37 4.96 15.69
C VAL A 269 -13.33 4.50 14.61
N VAL A 270 -13.52 5.32 13.59
CA VAL A 270 -14.27 4.95 12.37
C VAL A 270 -13.41 5.16 11.13
N VAL A 271 -13.55 4.27 10.15
CA VAL A 271 -13.16 4.50 8.77
C VAL A 271 -14.42 4.88 8.00
N GLY A 272 -14.35 5.91 7.16
CA GLY A 272 -15.54 6.42 6.49
C GLY A 272 -15.37 6.61 4.98
N ILE A 273 -16.48 6.41 4.25
CA ILE A 273 -16.63 6.76 2.84
C ILE A 273 -17.69 7.84 2.74
N ILE A 274 -17.40 8.95 2.04
CA ILE A 274 -18.41 9.97 1.77
C ILE A 274 -19.52 9.37 0.87
N LYS A 275 -20.78 9.67 1.21
CA LYS A 275 -21.96 9.25 0.45
C LYS A 275 -22.52 10.43 -0.33
N ARG A 276 -22.90 10.21 -1.58
CA ARG A 276 -23.59 11.21 -2.39
C ARG A 276 -25.05 11.34 -1.97
N PRO A 277 -25.68 12.50 -2.21
CA PRO A 277 -27.12 12.67 -1.97
C PRO A 277 -27.96 11.71 -2.82
N GLU A 278 -27.57 11.47 -4.06
CA GLU A 278 -28.21 10.56 -4.97
C GLU A 278 -27.97 9.10 -4.57
N ALA A 279 -28.84 8.22 -5.05
CA ALA A 279 -28.77 6.80 -4.73
C ALA A 279 -27.57 6.12 -5.41
N GLY A 280 -26.61 5.67 -4.61
CA GLY A 280 -25.54 4.75 -4.99
C GLY A 280 -25.75 3.37 -4.38
N ILE A 281 -24.86 2.43 -4.68
CA ILE A 281 -24.93 1.05 -4.20
C ILE A 281 -23.96 0.87 -3.04
N VAL A 282 -24.49 0.60 -1.84
CA VAL A 282 -23.71 0.31 -0.63
C VAL A 282 -23.65 -1.19 -0.41
N SER A 283 -22.47 -1.72 -0.11
CA SER A 283 -22.24 -3.11 0.27
C SER A 283 -21.46 -3.15 1.59
N LEU A 284 -22.01 -3.84 2.59
CA LEU A 284 -21.43 -3.94 3.94
C LEU A 284 -21.30 -5.41 4.34
N ASN A 285 -20.15 -5.77 4.88
CA ASN A 285 -19.91 -7.08 5.47
C ASN A 285 -19.06 -6.92 6.75
N GLU A 286 -19.74 -6.73 7.88
CA GLU A 286 -19.09 -6.52 9.19
C GLU A 286 -18.18 -7.68 9.57
N LYS A 287 -18.61 -8.91 9.34
CA LYS A 287 -17.86 -10.12 9.69
C LYS A 287 -16.50 -10.20 8.98
N GLN A 288 -16.45 -9.71 7.75
CA GLN A 288 -15.23 -9.72 6.93
C GLN A 288 -14.51 -8.38 6.92
N GLY A 289 -15.04 -7.36 7.63
CA GLY A 289 -14.45 -6.01 7.69
C GLY A 289 -14.53 -5.25 6.36
N MET A 290 -15.45 -5.62 5.46
CA MET A 290 -15.54 -5.04 4.12
C MET A 290 -16.67 -4.02 4.01
N MET A 291 -16.36 -2.87 3.45
CA MET A 291 -17.30 -1.80 3.14
C MET A 291 -17.01 -1.29 1.72
N ALA A 292 -18.04 -1.25 0.86
CA ALA A 292 -17.90 -0.71 -0.49
C ALA A 292 -19.06 0.24 -0.82
N TYR A 293 -18.74 1.25 -1.61
CA TYR A 293 -19.71 2.19 -2.16
C TYR A 293 -19.42 2.39 -3.64
N TRP A 294 -20.39 2.08 -4.47
CA TRP A 294 -20.41 2.40 -5.89
C TRP A 294 -21.29 3.63 -6.04
N GLU A 295 -20.67 4.78 -6.34
CA GLU A 295 -21.36 6.07 -6.40
C GLU A 295 -22.49 6.06 -7.45
N PRO A 296 -23.46 6.99 -7.36
CA PRO A 296 -24.38 7.25 -8.48
C PRO A 296 -23.59 7.69 -9.71
N THR A 297 -24.07 7.31 -10.89
CA THR A 297 -23.39 7.63 -12.14
C THR A 297 -23.47 9.13 -12.43
N HIS A 298 -22.33 9.79 -12.53
CA HIS A 298 -22.24 11.13 -13.05
C HIS A 298 -22.30 11.08 -14.58
N LEU A 299 -23.21 11.85 -15.20
CA LEU A 299 -23.51 11.79 -16.64
C LEU A 299 -22.25 11.94 -17.51
N GLU A 300 -21.36 12.87 -17.18
CA GLU A 300 -20.15 13.17 -17.96
C GLU A 300 -18.94 12.35 -17.50
N HIS A 301 -18.83 12.03 -16.20
CA HIS A 301 -17.58 11.53 -15.60
C HIS A 301 -17.62 10.04 -15.27
N GLY A 302 -18.82 9.40 -15.35
CA GLY A 302 -18.97 7.99 -15.02
C GLY A 302 -19.13 7.76 -13.52
N THR A 303 -18.65 6.63 -13.03
CA THR A 303 -18.89 6.18 -11.65
C THR A 303 -17.59 5.77 -10.98
N THR A 304 -17.38 6.28 -9.77
CA THR A 304 -16.28 5.85 -8.89
C THR A 304 -16.80 4.83 -7.88
N GLY A 305 -16.09 3.73 -7.71
CA GLY A 305 -16.26 2.80 -6.62
C GLY A 305 -15.21 3.04 -5.53
N ILE A 306 -15.62 3.13 -4.27
CA ILE A 306 -14.71 3.17 -3.12
C ILE A 306 -14.86 1.89 -2.32
N GLY A 307 -13.75 1.33 -1.84
CA GLY A 307 -13.74 0.13 -1.00
C GLY A 307 -12.82 0.28 0.20
N VAL A 308 -13.23 -0.30 1.31
CA VAL A 308 -12.45 -0.37 2.56
C VAL A 308 -12.42 -1.81 3.04
N LEU A 309 -11.25 -2.26 3.50
CA LEU A 309 -11.07 -3.52 4.20
C LEU A 309 -10.36 -3.25 5.53
N LEU A 310 -11.04 -3.48 6.65
CA LEU A 310 -10.43 -3.51 7.96
C LEU A 310 -9.93 -4.93 8.25
N THR A 311 -8.69 -5.04 8.73
CA THR A 311 -8.11 -6.31 9.17
C THR A 311 -8.37 -6.60 10.64
N SER A 312 -8.75 -5.57 11.41
CA SER A 312 -9.17 -5.67 12.81
C SER A 312 -10.68 -5.92 12.89
N PRO A 313 -11.17 -6.52 13.99
CA PRO A 313 -12.60 -6.73 14.19
C PRO A 313 -13.41 -5.43 14.08
N VAL A 314 -14.49 -5.47 13.32
CA VAL A 314 -15.46 -4.38 13.19
C VAL A 314 -16.53 -4.52 14.25
N SER A 315 -16.80 -3.46 15.00
CA SER A 315 -17.85 -3.44 16.02
C SER A 315 -19.23 -3.24 15.41
N THR A 316 -19.32 -2.38 14.40
CA THR A 316 -20.55 -2.12 13.63
C THR A 316 -20.23 -1.33 12.36
N MET A 317 -21.09 -1.45 11.36
CA MET A 317 -21.11 -0.59 10.18
C MET A 317 -22.40 0.21 10.15
N MET A 318 -22.32 1.48 9.77
CA MET A 318 -23.42 2.44 9.80
C MET A 318 -23.50 3.19 8.48
N VAL A 319 -24.73 3.43 8.02
CA VAL A 319 -24.98 4.31 6.85
C VAL A 319 -25.70 5.55 7.37
N SER A 320 -24.99 6.67 7.38
CA SER A 320 -25.58 7.97 7.71
C SER A 320 -26.05 8.69 6.44
N GLU A 321 -26.60 9.88 6.60
CA GLU A 321 -26.97 10.74 5.48
C GLU A 321 -25.77 11.06 4.60
N LYS A 322 -24.61 11.38 5.20
CA LYS A 322 -23.42 11.89 4.52
C LYS A 322 -22.29 10.90 4.37
N GLN A 323 -22.20 9.86 5.22
CA GLN A 323 -21.06 8.95 5.23
C GLN A 323 -21.49 7.52 5.57
N ILE A 324 -20.73 6.57 5.04
CA ILE A 324 -20.78 5.15 5.40
C ILE A 324 -19.59 4.90 6.30
N LEU A 325 -19.79 4.35 7.50
CA LEU A 325 -18.79 4.24 8.54
C LEU A 325 -18.63 2.79 9.00
N ALA A 326 -17.39 2.37 9.19
CA ALA A 326 -17.04 1.11 9.86
C ALA A 326 -16.31 1.43 11.17
N LYS A 327 -16.89 1.03 12.31
CA LYS A 327 -16.37 1.30 13.66
C LYS A 327 -15.49 0.15 14.16
N THR A 328 -14.35 0.49 14.73
CA THR A 328 -13.44 -0.41 15.43
C THR A 328 -12.78 0.29 16.62
N ILE A 329 -11.82 -0.34 17.26
CA ILE A 329 -11.08 0.23 18.40
C ILE A 329 -9.58 0.22 18.12
N VAL A 330 -8.85 1.16 18.72
CA VAL A 330 -7.38 1.25 18.68
C VAL A 330 -6.83 1.38 20.09
N LYS A 331 -5.63 0.83 20.31
CA LYS A 331 -4.86 1.08 21.54
C LYS A 331 -3.81 2.14 21.27
N SER A 332 -3.46 2.88 22.32
CA SER A 332 -2.43 3.92 22.24
C SER A 332 -1.09 3.32 21.83
N ASN A 333 -0.41 3.95 20.86
CA ASN A 333 0.89 3.56 20.31
C ASN A 333 0.95 2.19 19.62
N GLU A 334 -0.20 1.50 19.42
CA GLU A 334 -0.27 0.28 18.64
C GLU A 334 -0.73 0.59 17.21
N PRO A 335 -0.10 0.01 16.16
CA PRO A 335 -0.53 0.23 14.79
C PRO A 335 -1.84 -0.50 14.48
N ILE A 336 -2.76 0.20 13.81
CA ILE A 336 -3.91 -0.42 13.16
C ILE A 336 -3.72 -0.36 11.64
N VAL A 337 -3.92 -1.52 11.00
CA VAL A 337 -3.78 -1.65 9.54
C VAL A 337 -5.16 -1.82 8.91
N TYR A 338 -5.39 -1.09 7.83
CA TYR A 338 -6.55 -1.27 6.97
C TYR A 338 -6.18 -0.92 5.53
N TYR A 339 -7.08 -1.24 4.61
CA TYR A 339 -6.91 -0.93 3.20
C TYR A 339 -8.05 -0.05 2.71
N THR A 340 -7.72 0.91 1.86
CA THR A 340 -8.72 1.69 1.12
C THR A 340 -8.31 1.86 -0.32
N GLY A 341 -9.29 1.80 -1.21
CA GLY A 341 -9.02 1.87 -2.63
C GLY A 341 -10.21 2.36 -3.43
N ALA A 342 -9.96 2.59 -4.72
CA ALA A 342 -10.96 3.08 -5.63
C ALA A 342 -10.86 2.43 -7.01
N ALA A 343 -11.98 2.41 -7.73
CA ALA A 343 -12.08 2.03 -9.13
C ALA A 343 -12.92 3.05 -9.89
N TRP A 344 -12.71 3.12 -11.19
CA TRP A 344 -13.48 3.98 -12.10
C TRP A 344 -13.99 3.16 -13.28
N ASP A 345 -15.29 3.25 -13.58
CA ASP A 345 -15.91 2.49 -14.66
C ASP A 345 -15.31 2.78 -16.04
N LYS A 346 -14.91 4.04 -16.28
CA LYS A 346 -14.27 4.44 -17.55
C LYS A 346 -12.80 4.03 -17.68
N ALA A 347 -12.19 3.45 -16.62
CA ALA A 347 -10.88 2.82 -16.71
C ALA A 347 -10.90 1.45 -17.42
N GLY A 348 -12.09 0.86 -17.63
CA GLY A 348 -12.30 -0.35 -18.42
C GLY A 348 -12.01 -1.68 -17.72
N LYS A 349 -11.43 -1.66 -16.50
CA LYS A 349 -11.12 -2.90 -15.75
C LYS A 349 -12.26 -3.33 -14.83
N ILE A 350 -12.93 -2.37 -14.20
CA ILE A 350 -14.04 -2.56 -13.25
C ILE A 350 -15.15 -1.60 -13.67
N ALA A 351 -16.20 -2.12 -14.27
CA ALA A 351 -17.24 -1.32 -14.93
C ALA A 351 -18.56 -1.21 -14.14
N ASN A 352 -18.69 -1.91 -13.01
CA ASN A 352 -19.92 -1.90 -12.19
C ASN A 352 -19.67 -2.36 -10.76
N SER A 353 -20.67 -2.16 -9.90
CA SER A 353 -20.63 -2.51 -8.48
C SER A 353 -20.36 -4.00 -8.22
N LYS A 354 -20.89 -4.90 -9.03
CA LYS A 354 -20.68 -6.35 -8.88
C LYS A 354 -19.20 -6.70 -9.08
N GLN A 355 -18.56 -6.15 -10.11
CA GLN A 355 -17.14 -6.37 -10.36
C GLN A 355 -16.28 -5.74 -9.26
N TRP A 356 -16.67 -4.56 -8.76
CA TRP A 356 -15.99 -3.90 -7.65
C TRP A 356 -16.06 -4.73 -6.36
N ASN A 357 -17.24 -5.21 -5.99
CA ASN A 357 -17.42 -6.06 -4.83
C ASN A 357 -16.62 -7.36 -4.96
N SER A 358 -16.66 -8.01 -6.14
CA SER A 358 -15.85 -9.21 -6.40
C SER A 358 -14.34 -8.94 -6.29
N TYR A 359 -13.87 -7.77 -6.74
CA TYR A 359 -12.47 -7.38 -6.57
C TYR A 359 -12.10 -7.23 -5.09
N LEU A 360 -12.93 -6.55 -4.29
CA LEU A 360 -12.73 -6.38 -2.85
C LEU A 360 -12.75 -7.73 -2.10
N GLU A 361 -13.69 -8.63 -2.43
CA GLU A 361 -13.76 -9.98 -1.86
C GLU A 361 -12.51 -10.80 -2.18
N ASN A 362 -12.03 -10.75 -3.41
CA ASN A 362 -10.80 -11.45 -3.82
C ASN A 362 -9.57 -10.86 -3.12
N PHE A 363 -9.49 -9.53 -3.03
CA PHE A 363 -8.44 -8.84 -2.30
C PHE A 363 -8.42 -9.25 -0.81
N GLN A 364 -9.59 -9.31 -0.16
CA GLN A 364 -9.73 -9.77 1.22
C GLN A 364 -9.22 -11.21 1.39
N LYS A 365 -9.61 -12.14 0.51
CA LYS A 365 -9.15 -13.54 0.53
C LYS A 365 -7.62 -13.62 0.32
N GLN A 366 -7.07 -12.85 -0.62
CA GLN A 366 -5.62 -12.79 -0.85
C GLN A 366 -4.87 -12.23 0.35
N THR A 367 -5.45 -11.27 1.08
CA THR A 367 -4.87 -10.70 2.32
C THR A 367 -4.87 -11.74 3.45
N GLN A 368 -5.87 -12.60 3.51
CA GLN A 368 -5.96 -13.69 4.49
C GLN A 368 -5.08 -14.91 4.14
N THR A 369 -4.79 -15.13 2.86
CA THR A 369 -3.95 -16.22 2.38
C THR A 369 -2.84 -15.64 1.48
N PRO A 370 -1.87 -14.91 2.07
CA PRO A 370 -0.81 -14.27 1.31
C PRO A 370 0.13 -15.29 0.69
N LEU A 371 0.89 -14.85 -0.31
CA LEU A 371 1.96 -15.63 -0.91
C LEU A 371 3.03 -15.97 0.14
N ILE A 372 3.45 -17.24 0.18
CA ILE A 372 4.47 -17.75 1.10
C ILE A 372 5.83 -17.64 0.41
N ILE A 373 6.79 -17.02 1.05
CA ILE A 373 8.13 -16.76 0.52
C ILE A 373 9.16 -17.60 1.28
N ASN A 374 9.87 -18.45 0.57
CA ASN A 374 10.93 -19.31 1.11
C ASN A 374 12.24 -19.08 0.33
N LEU A 375 13.35 -18.85 1.04
CA LEU A 375 14.69 -18.82 0.46
C LEU A 375 15.35 -20.20 0.59
N LYS A 376 15.96 -20.65 -0.51
CA LYS A 376 16.67 -21.94 -0.59
C LYS A 376 18.17 -21.72 -0.61
#